data_fe0d9f726ef0a40de118a54c7b0db59c
#
_entry.id   fe0d9f726ef0a40de118a54c7b0db59c
#
_cell.length_a   1.000
_cell.length_b   1.000
_cell.length_c   1.000
_cell.angle_alpha   90.00
_cell.angle_beta   90.00
_cell.angle_gamma   90.00
#
_symmetry.space_group_name_H-M   'P 1'
#
loop_
_entity.id
_entity.type
_entity.pdbx_description
1 polymer ?
#
loop_
_entity_poly.entity_id
_entity_poly.type
_entity_poly.pdbx_seq_one_letter_code
_entity_poly.pdbx_strand_id
1 'polypeptide(L)'
;MFKKIITITYILLFFNFNSFADENKKILKVGLLAPFSGEYKDMGQSIMLSLQLALDEINDDQIKIFPRDSGFNNPEKLIQSLESLREENIKIIIGPISHEDFKNLTNYKDMIFI
;
A
#
# COMPACT_ATOMS: atom_id res chain seq x y z
N MET A 1 36.63 46.54 8.78
CA MET A 1 36.85 45.40 7.90
C MET A 1 36.67 44.06 8.60
N PHE A 2 37.31 43.81 9.73
CA PHE A 2 37.19 42.53 10.43
C PHE A 2 35.77 42.17 10.91
N LYS A 3 34.98 43.14 11.39
CA LYS A 3 33.56 42.90 11.82
C LYS A 3 32.65 42.43 10.71
N LYS A 4 32.84 42.89 9.46
CA LYS A 4 32.04 42.48 8.32
C LYS A 4 32.40 41.06 7.82
N ILE A 5 33.66 40.67 7.95
CA ILE A 5 34.14 39.32 7.58
C ILE A 5 33.59 38.29 8.55
N ILE A 6 33.56 38.56 9.84
CA ILE A 6 33.03 37.70 10.90
C ILE A 6 31.53 37.47 10.69
N THR A 7 30.77 38.51 10.33
CA THR A 7 29.33 38.41 10.08
C THR A 7 29.01 37.53 8.84
N ILE A 8 29.81 37.65 7.78
CA ILE A 8 29.65 36.83 6.56
C ILE A 8 29.98 35.37 6.84
N THR A 9 31.01 35.09 7.63
CA THR A 9 31.40 33.73 8.02
C THR A 9 30.34 33.07 8.90
N TYR A 10 29.66 33.84 9.76
CA TYR A 10 28.58 33.34 10.60
C TYR A 10 27.32 32.98 9.78
N ILE A 11 27.00 33.78 8.74
CA ILE A 11 25.89 33.52 7.85
C ILE A 11 26.15 32.25 6.99
N LEU A 12 27.37 32.02 6.51
CA LEU A 12 27.77 30.83 5.76
C LEU A 12 27.71 29.54 6.61
N LEU A 13 27.93 29.63 7.93
CA LEU A 13 27.81 28.47 8.83
C LEU A 13 26.35 28.03 9.06
N PHE A 14 25.38 28.95 8.93
CA PHE A 14 23.96 28.62 9.08
C PHE A 14 23.35 27.98 7.85
N PHE A 15 23.97 28.08 6.68
CA PHE A 15 23.44 27.48 5.42
C PHE A 15 23.72 25.98 5.27
N ASN A 16 24.53 25.36 6.16
CA ASN A 16 24.90 23.95 6.01
C ASN A 16 24.03 22.97 6.82
N PHE A 17 22.92 23.41 7.45
CA PHE A 17 22.10 22.54 8.29
C PHE A 17 20.82 22.02 7.66
N ASN A 18 20.63 22.15 6.35
CA ASN A 18 19.45 21.61 5.66
C ASN A 18 19.79 20.49 4.68
N SER A 19 20.64 19.56 5.08
CA SER A 19 20.66 18.25 4.44
C SER A 19 19.88 17.28 5.31
N PHE A 20 18.58 17.49 5.43
CA PHE A 20 17.67 16.39 5.70
C PHE A 20 17.71 15.51 4.46
N ALA A 21 18.48 14.45 4.51
CA ALA A 21 18.28 13.32 3.63
C ALA A 21 16.84 12.85 3.90
N ASP A 22 15.94 13.22 3.02
CA ASP A 22 14.64 12.57 2.89
C ASP A 22 14.99 11.13 2.51
N GLU A 23 15.09 10.26 3.52
CA GLU A 23 15.13 8.83 3.28
C GLU A 23 13.82 8.52 2.55
N ASN A 24 13.95 8.31 1.26
CA ASN A 24 12.87 7.90 0.38
C ASN A 24 12.41 6.51 0.85
N LYS A 25 11.65 6.48 1.96
CA LYS A 25 11.07 5.26 2.52
C LYS A 25 10.21 4.63 1.43
N LYS A 26 10.69 3.54 0.86
CA LYS A 26 9.98 2.81 -0.17
C LYS A 26 8.77 2.14 0.45
N ILE A 27 7.57 2.66 0.15
CA ILE A 27 6.31 2.08 0.60
C ILE A 27 6.01 0.82 -0.21
N LEU A 28 5.80 -0.29 0.49
CA LEU A 28 5.28 -1.52 -0.08
C LEU A 28 3.75 -1.46 -0.08
N LYS A 29 3.18 -1.37 -1.27
CA LYS A 29 1.72 -1.39 -1.47
C LYS A 29 1.26 -2.82 -1.68
N VAL A 30 0.28 -3.27 -0.89
CA VAL A 30 -0.31 -4.61 -0.97
C VAL A 30 -1.81 -4.46 -1.12
N GLY A 31 -2.38 -5.03 -2.17
CA GLY A 31 -3.82 -5.09 -2.36
C GLY A 31 -4.44 -6.20 -1.51
N LEU A 32 -5.66 -6.00 -1.05
CA LEU A 32 -6.47 -7.03 -0.43
C LEU A 32 -7.76 -7.19 -1.21
N LEU A 33 -7.95 -8.35 -1.81
CA LEU A 33 -9.21 -8.76 -2.46
C LEU A 33 -10.00 -9.65 -1.52
N ALA A 34 -11.02 -9.09 -0.91
CA ALA A 34 -11.90 -9.77 0.01
C ALA A 34 -13.36 -9.32 -0.21
N PRO A 35 -14.36 -10.10 0.19
CA PRO A 35 -15.76 -9.67 0.10
C PRO A 35 -16.04 -8.60 1.15
N PHE A 36 -16.25 -7.36 0.71
CA PHE A 36 -16.64 -6.25 1.58
C PHE A 36 -18.10 -5.85 1.43
N SER A 37 -18.83 -6.57 0.60
CA SER A 37 -20.28 -6.43 0.40
C SER A 37 -20.95 -7.79 0.31
N GLY A 38 -22.30 -7.80 0.44
CA GLY A 38 -23.09 -9.00 0.32
C GLY A 38 -23.03 -9.91 1.55
N GLU A 39 -23.35 -11.18 1.35
CA GLU A 39 -23.49 -12.18 2.42
C GLU A 39 -22.19 -12.43 3.19
N TYR A 40 -21.05 -12.34 2.50
CA TYR A 40 -19.72 -12.65 3.07
C TYR A 40 -18.95 -11.42 3.56
N LYS A 41 -19.61 -10.26 3.70
CA LYS A 41 -18.94 -9.02 4.11
C LYS A 41 -18.22 -9.12 5.46
N ASP A 42 -18.78 -9.87 6.40
CA ASP A 42 -18.21 -10.02 7.74
C ASP A 42 -16.88 -10.81 7.69
N MET A 43 -16.76 -11.75 6.75
CA MET A 43 -15.50 -12.44 6.49
C MET A 43 -14.43 -11.45 5.99
N GLY A 44 -14.77 -10.62 5.01
CA GLY A 44 -13.85 -9.61 4.48
C GLY A 44 -13.40 -8.62 5.55
N GLN A 45 -14.31 -8.16 6.39
CA GLN A 45 -13.99 -7.28 7.51
C GLN A 45 -13.07 -7.95 8.54
N SER A 46 -13.32 -9.23 8.86
CA SER A 46 -12.48 -10.00 9.78
C SER A 46 -11.04 -10.17 9.25
N ILE A 47 -10.90 -10.42 7.96
CA ILE A 47 -9.58 -10.52 7.30
C ILE A 47 -8.86 -9.17 7.35
N MET A 48 -9.54 -8.09 7.03
CA MET A 48 -8.96 -6.75 7.09
C MET A 48 -8.49 -6.40 8.49
N LEU A 49 -9.30 -6.68 9.51
CA LEU A 49 -8.93 -6.46 10.91
C LEU A 49 -7.71 -7.29 11.30
N SER A 50 -7.66 -8.56 10.89
CA SER A 50 -6.52 -9.43 11.17
C SER A 50 -5.22 -8.92 10.56
N LEU A 51 -5.30 -8.39 9.33
CA LEU A 51 -4.14 -7.77 8.68
C LEU A 51 -3.71 -6.49 9.38
N GLN A 52 -4.65 -5.66 9.82
CA GLN A 52 -4.33 -4.45 10.58
C GLN A 52 -3.63 -4.79 11.90
N LEU A 53 -4.12 -5.77 12.65
CA LEU A 53 -3.49 -6.23 13.88
C LEU A 53 -2.08 -6.77 13.64
N ALA A 54 -1.88 -7.54 12.57
CA ALA A 54 -0.56 -8.06 12.19
C ALA A 54 0.42 -6.93 11.83
N LEU A 55 -0.04 -5.91 11.11
CA LEU A 55 0.78 -4.74 10.79
C LEU A 55 1.15 -3.93 12.03
N ASP A 56 0.23 -3.76 12.96
CA ASP A 56 0.48 -3.08 14.23
C ASP A 56 1.54 -3.84 15.06
N GLU A 57 1.49 -5.17 15.06
CA GLU A 57 2.48 -6.01 15.75
C GLU A 57 3.88 -5.91 15.09
N ILE A 58 3.94 -5.91 13.75
CA ILE A 58 5.18 -5.73 13.00
C ILE A 58 5.75 -4.32 13.20
N ASN A 59 4.88 -3.35 13.45
CA ASN A 59 5.22 -1.93 13.63
C ASN A 59 6.06 -1.36 12.48
N ASP A 60 5.72 -1.74 11.24
CA ASP A 60 6.35 -1.25 10.01
C ASP A 60 5.40 -0.31 9.25
N ASP A 61 5.73 0.97 9.23
CA ASP A 61 4.96 2.02 8.55
C ASP A 61 5.16 2.03 7.02
N GLN A 62 6.03 1.18 6.49
CA GLN A 62 6.33 1.07 5.06
C GLN A 62 5.35 0.15 4.32
N ILE A 63 4.61 -0.69 5.02
CA ILE A 63 3.60 -1.58 4.42
C ILE A 63 2.23 -0.93 4.50
N LYS A 64 1.55 -0.81 3.35
CA LYS A 64 0.18 -0.27 3.27
C LYS A 64 -0.74 -1.24 2.57
N ILE A 65 -1.88 -1.51 3.18
CA ILE A 65 -2.94 -2.37 2.62
C ILE A 65 -3.96 -1.51 1.89
N PHE A 66 -4.30 -1.93 0.68
CA PHE A 66 -5.30 -1.32 -0.19
C PHE A 66 -6.46 -2.31 -0.40
N PRO A 67 -7.52 -2.23 0.40
CA PRO A 67 -8.65 -3.14 0.29
C PRO A 67 -9.50 -2.82 -0.94
N ARG A 68 -9.96 -3.88 -1.61
CA ARG A 68 -10.95 -3.82 -2.70
C ARG A 68 -11.93 -4.97 -2.54
N ASP A 69 -13.17 -4.69 -2.88
CA ASP A 69 -14.26 -5.66 -2.78
C ASP A 69 -14.21 -6.66 -3.94
N SER A 70 -13.99 -7.93 -3.62
CA SER A 70 -14.04 -9.01 -4.61
C SER A 70 -15.47 -9.42 -4.97
N GLY A 71 -16.45 -9.08 -4.13
CA GLY A 71 -17.85 -9.43 -4.31
C GLY A 71 -18.18 -10.93 -4.17
N PHE A 72 -17.22 -11.76 -3.83
CA PHE A 72 -17.30 -13.21 -3.65
C PHE A 72 -18.09 -13.92 -4.77
N ASN A 73 -17.42 -14.63 -5.66
CA ASN A 73 -17.98 -15.24 -6.87
C ASN A 73 -18.71 -14.24 -7.78
N ASN A 74 -18.21 -13.02 -7.85
CA ASN A 74 -18.71 -11.99 -8.74
C ASN A 74 -17.60 -11.53 -9.68
N PRO A 75 -17.48 -12.10 -10.90
CA PRO A 75 -16.39 -11.81 -11.81
C PRO A 75 -16.31 -10.33 -12.22
N GLU A 76 -17.44 -9.67 -12.40
CA GLU A 76 -17.49 -8.26 -12.80
C GLU A 76 -16.87 -7.36 -11.71
N LYS A 77 -17.28 -7.58 -10.47
CA LYS A 77 -16.77 -6.82 -9.33
C LYS A 77 -15.30 -7.11 -9.06
N LEU A 78 -14.89 -8.38 -9.20
CA LEU A 78 -13.51 -8.79 -9.09
C LEU A 78 -12.62 -8.06 -10.11
N ILE A 79 -13.01 -8.06 -11.38
CA ILE A 79 -12.27 -7.40 -12.47
C ILE A 79 -12.17 -5.89 -12.20
N GLN A 80 -13.27 -5.25 -11.84
CA GLN A 80 -13.28 -3.84 -11.49
C GLN A 80 -12.29 -3.50 -10.37
N SER A 81 -12.26 -4.32 -9.33
CA SER A 81 -11.35 -4.18 -8.19
C SER A 81 -9.88 -4.39 -8.59
N LEU A 82 -9.61 -5.38 -9.43
CA LEU A 82 -8.26 -5.65 -9.95
C LEU A 82 -7.72 -4.51 -10.82
N GLU A 83 -8.55 -3.98 -11.71
CA GLU A 83 -8.16 -2.83 -12.54
C GLU A 83 -7.87 -1.60 -11.67
N SER A 84 -8.68 -1.35 -10.65
CA SER A 84 -8.41 -0.27 -9.68
C SER A 84 -7.06 -0.43 -8.98
N LEU A 85 -6.69 -1.64 -8.57
CA LEU A 85 -5.39 -1.92 -7.97
C LEU A 85 -4.25 -1.77 -8.97
N ARG A 86 -4.46 -2.19 -10.22
CA ARG A 86 -3.49 -2.06 -11.31
C ARG A 86 -3.19 -0.59 -11.63
N GLU A 87 -4.21 0.26 -11.68
CA GLU A 87 -4.09 1.71 -11.92
C GLU A 87 -3.25 2.40 -10.83
N GLU A 88 -3.31 1.91 -9.59
CA GLU A 88 -2.48 2.38 -8.49
C GLU A 88 -1.08 1.74 -8.45
N ASN A 89 -0.73 0.95 -9.46
CA ASN A 89 0.53 0.20 -9.59
C ASN A 89 0.78 -0.76 -8.41
N ILE A 90 -0.28 -1.38 -7.90
CA ILE A 90 -0.23 -2.39 -6.84
C ILE A 90 -0.15 -3.76 -7.51
N LYS A 91 0.93 -4.48 -7.24
CA LYS A 91 1.24 -5.77 -7.89
C LYS A 91 1.17 -6.98 -6.98
N ILE A 92 1.23 -6.77 -5.67
CA ILE A 92 1.13 -7.85 -4.67
C ILE A 92 -0.28 -7.81 -4.11
N ILE A 93 -1.00 -8.90 -4.23
CA ILE A 93 -2.42 -9.01 -3.90
C ILE A 93 -2.62 -10.18 -2.93
N ILE A 94 -3.23 -9.92 -1.80
CA ILE A 94 -3.73 -10.95 -0.88
C ILE A 94 -5.16 -11.31 -1.30
N GLY A 95 -5.42 -12.58 -1.55
CA GLY A 95 -6.68 -13.08 -2.09
C GLY A 95 -6.64 -13.24 -3.62
N PRO A 96 -7.80 -13.46 -4.25
CA PRO A 96 -9.15 -13.54 -3.68
C PRO A 96 -9.35 -14.80 -2.83
N ILE A 97 -10.38 -14.79 -2.00
CA ILE A 97 -10.66 -15.88 -1.05
C ILE A 97 -11.42 -17.02 -1.71
N SER A 98 -12.24 -16.70 -2.68
CA SER A 98 -13.03 -17.68 -3.42
C SER A 98 -12.18 -18.41 -4.47
N HIS A 99 -12.32 -19.74 -4.54
CA HIS A 99 -11.70 -20.54 -5.58
C HIS A 99 -12.20 -20.18 -6.99
N GLU A 100 -13.49 -19.86 -7.14
CA GLU A 100 -14.06 -19.44 -8.42
C GLU A 100 -13.50 -18.09 -8.87
N ASP A 101 -13.32 -17.15 -7.95
CA ASP A 101 -12.69 -15.87 -8.26
C ASP A 101 -11.23 -16.06 -8.68
N PHE A 102 -10.50 -16.99 -8.05
CA PHE A 102 -9.13 -17.31 -8.40
C PHE A 102 -8.97 -17.81 -9.84
N LYS A 103 -9.92 -18.58 -10.36
CA LYS A 103 -9.91 -19.06 -11.74
C LYS A 103 -9.96 -17.92 -12.76
N ASN A 104 -10.53 -16.78 -12.41
CA ASN A 104 -10.66 -15.62 -13.28
C ASN A 104 -9.39 -14.76 -13.37
N LEU A 105 -8.31 -15.14 -12.67
CA LEU A 105 -7.06 -14.37 -12.60
C LEU A 105 -6.04 -14.68 -13.70
N THR A 106 -6.34 -15.58 -14.61
CA THR A 106 -5.40 -16.09 -15.64
C THR A 106 -4.81 -14.99 -16.53
N ASN A 107 -5.50 -13.87 -16.69
CA ASN A 107 -5.08 -12.74 -17.51
C ASN A 107 -4.22 -11.70 -16.73
N TYR A 108 -4.05 -11.89 -15.42
CA TYR A 108 -3.34 -10.95 -14.53
C TYR A 108 -1.93 -11.43 -14.20
N LYS A 109 -1.13 -11.74 -15.23
CA LYS A 109 0.24 -12.27 -15.09
C LYS A 109 1.25 -11.24 -14.56
N ASP A 110 0.88 -9.98 -14.57
CA ASP A 110 1.66 -8.86 -14.05
C ASP A 110 1.46 -8.62 -12.54
N MET A 111 0.58 -9.41 -11.90
CA MET A 111 0.29 -9.37 -10.48
C MET A 111 0.70 -10.67 -9.78
N ILE A 112 1.04 -10.57 -8.51
CA ILE A 112 1.40 -11.69 -7.64
C ILE A 112 0.26 -11.89 -6.65
N PHE A 113 -0.34 -13.05 -6.64
CA PHE A 113 -1.44 -13.41 -5.73
C PHE A 113 -0.93 -14.34 -4.63
N ILE A 114 -1.32 -14.02 -3.39
CA ILE A 114 -0.96 -14.74 -2.16
C ILE A 114 -2.22 -15.23 -1.46
#